data_2e4d8222da6dc20e3f503d115dd93c1b
#
_entry.id   2e4d8222da6dc20e3f503d115dd93c1b
#
_cell.length_a   1.000
_cell.length_b   1.000
_cell.length_c   1.000
_cell.angle_alpha   90.00
_cell.angle_beta   90.00
_cell.angle_gamma   90.00
#
_symmetry.space_group_name_H-M   'P 1'
#
loop_
_entity.id
_entity.type
_entity.pdbx_description
1 polymer ?
#
loop_
_entity_poly.entity_id
_entity_poly.type
_entity_poly.pdbx_seq_one_letter_code
_entity_poly.pdbx_strand_id
1 'polypeptide(L)'
;ALGYSCNLYFAQLAEDIGAENLKKKAEEMGFGKNFSFDSVTTTKSSTNLSSSTSAIDLAWSSVGQADVMANPYHMALLMGAIANGGSTPEPYLTGGKSRTSYTLTDSSTAASLHSMMRNNVVNYYGEYLFDGYSLCAKTGTAELDDKNPNCWIVGFSEDESTPYAFAVCVQEGTSGLYT
;
A
#
# COMPACT_ATOMS: atom_id res chain seq x y z
N ALA A 1 -13.23 -9.39 -2.81
CA ALA A 1 -13.34 -7.93 -2.80
C ALA A 1 -12.07 -7.26 -3.33
N LEU A 2 -10.87 -7.64 -2.84
CA LEU A 2 -9.60 -6.97 -3.19
C LEU A 2 -9.31 -7.03 -4.71
N GLY A 3 -9.53 -8.18 -5.37
CA GLY A 3 -9.28 -8.35 -6.80
C GLY A 3 -10.13 -7.44 -7.68
N TYR A 4 -11.39 -7.23 -7.30
CA TYR A 4 -12.29 -6.30 -8.00
C TYR A 4 -12.16 -4.84 -7.54
N SER A 5 -11.28 -4.53 -6.60
CA SER A 5 -11.21 -3.18 -5.98
C SER A 5 -12.59 -2.68 -5.53
N CYS A 6 -13.37 -3.52 -4.85
CA CYS A 6 -14.77 -3.24 -4.52
C CYS A 6 -14.89 -2.16 -3.44
N ASN A 7 -15.12 -0.92 -3.83
CA ASN A 7 -15.26 0.21 -2.91
C ASN A 7 -16.37 0.01 -1.87
N LEU A 8 -17.52 -0.53 -2.29
CA LEU A 8 -18.65 -0.75 -1.37
C LEU A 8 -18.32 -1.73 -0.25
N TYR A 9 -17.56 -2.80 -0.55
CA TYR A 9 -17.14 -3.76 0.46
C TYR A 9 -16.21 -3.11 1.50
N PHE A 10 -15.21 -2.36 1.02
CA PHE A 10 -14.25 -1.73 1.94
C PHE A 10 -14.87 -0.56 2.72
N ALA A 11 -15.81 0.17 2.12
CA ALA A 11 -16.58 1.19 2.83
C ALA A 11 -17.40 0.59 3.99
N GLN A 12 -18.14 -0.50 3.75
CA GLN A 12 -18.87 -1.21 4.78
C GLN A 12 -17.95 -1.76 5.87
N LEU A 13 -16.83 -2.38 5.47
CA LEU A 13 -15.84 -2.88 6.42
C LEU A 13 -15.25 -1.77 7.30
N ALA A 14 -15.04 -0.58 6.74
CA ALA A 14 -14.55 0.55 7.52
C ALA A 14 -15.59 1.08 8.51
N GLU A 15 -16.87 1.09 8.16
CA GLU A 15 -17.95 1.39 9.10
C GLU A 15 -17.99 0.38 10.25
N ASP A 16 -17.87 -0.91 9.95
CA ASP A 16 -17.87 -1.98 10.97
C ASP A 16 -16.66 -1.88 11.91
N ILE A 17 -15.49 -1.49 11.39
CA ILE A 17 -14.25 -1.29 12.17
C ILE A 17 -14.29 0.01 12.97
N GLY A 18 -14.80 1.07 12.39
CA GLY A 18 -14.83 2.44 12.93
C GLY A 18 -13.54 3.22 12.71
N ALA A 19 -13.66 4.54 12.61
CA ALA A 19 -12.57 5.46 12.25
C ALA A 19 -11.34 5.37 13.18
N GLU A 20 -11.57 5.28 14.49
CA GLU A 20 -10.47 5.19 15.48
C GLU A 20 -9.64 3.91 15.34
N ASN A 21 -10.30 2.76 15.12
CA ASN A 21 -9.61 1.49 14.95
C ASN A 21 -8.87 1.45 13.61
N LEU A 22 -9.48 1.98 12.53
CA LEU A 22 -8.84 2.08 11.23
C LEU A 22 -7.61 2.99 11.30
N LYS A 23 -7.72 4.15 11.96
CA LYS A 23 -6.60 5.06 12.22
C LYS A 23 -5.48 4.37 12.97
N LYS A 24 -5.80 3.72 14.10
CA LYS A 24 -4.82 2.99 14.90
C LYS A 24 -4.07 1.95 14.06
N LYS A 25 -4.80 1.17 13.26
CA LYS A 25 -4.18 0.16 12.39
C LYS A 25 -3.28 0.82 11.33
N ALA A 26 -3.70 1.92 10.72
CA ALA A 26 -2.87 2.65 9.76
C ALA A 26 -1.58 3.19 10.43
N GLU A 27 -1.67 3.72 11.66
CA GLU A 27 -0.50 4.18 12.42
C GLU A 27 0.46 3.03 12.76
N GLU A 28 -0.04 1.84 13.12
CA GLU A 28 0.77 0.64 13.31
C GLU A 28 1.50 0.25 12.01
N MET A 29 0.87 0.43 10.86
CA MET A 29 1.43 0.19 9.52
C MET A 29 2.35 1.32 9.03
N GLY A 30 2.60 2.35 9.82
CA GLY A 30 3.56 3.41 9.54
C GLY A 30 2.98 4.72 9.01
N PHE A 31 1.66 4.85 8.87
CA PHE A 31 1.05 6.16 8.61
C PHE A 31 1.34 7.12 9.76
N GLY A 32 1.57 8.38 9.44
CA GLY A 32 1.97 9.39 10.43
C GLY A 32 3.46 9.40 10.76
N LYS A 33 4.26 8.41 10.32
CA LYS A 33 5.70 8.35 10.55
C LYS A 33 6.50 8.90 9.36
N ASN A 34 7.59 9.59 9.68
CA ASN A 34 8.66 9.84 8.73
C ASN A 34 9.64 8.67 8.77
N PHE A 35 10.06 8.20 7.61
CA PHE A 35 11.13 7.22 7.50
C PHE A 35 12.43 7.92 7.13
N SER A 36 13.52 7.53 7.76
CA SER A 36 14.84 8.10 7.46
C SER A 36 15.77 7.00 6.97
N PHE A 37 16.60 7.33 6.01
CA PHE A 37 17.67 6.48 5.53
C PHE A 37 18.86 7.37 5.15
N ASP A 38 20.01 7.05 5.71
CA ASP A 38 21.20 7.90 5.66
C ASP A 38 20.86 9.35 6.11
N SER A 39 21.03 10.33 5.23
CA SER A 39 20.74 11.75 5.48
C SER A 39 19.38 12.21 4.93
N VAL A 40 18.58 11.30 4.38
CA VAL A 40 17.27 11.61 3.77
C VAL A 40 16.14 11.24 4.72
N THR A 41 15.20 12.15 4.92
CA THR A 41 13.96 11.90 5.66
C THR A 41 12.76 12.09 4.74
N THR A 42 11.87 11.10 4.70
CA THR A 42 10.69 11.14 3.84
C THR A 42 9.58 12.00 4.43
N THR A 43 8.70 12.50 3.58
CA THR A 43 7.40 13.00 4.02
C THR A 43 6.53 11.82 4.49
N LYS A 44 5.78 12.00 5.55
CA LYS A 44 4.88 10.97 6.08
C LYS A 44 3.64 10.77 5.18
N SER A 45 3.15 9.53 5.14
CA SER A 45 1.77 9.25 4.72
C SER A 45 0.79 9.60 5.85
N SER A 46 -0.46 9.97 5.51
CA SER A 46 -1.48 10.33 6.50
C SER A 46 -2.87 9.85 6.08
N THR A 47 -3.74 9.62 7.07
CA THR A 47 -5.15 9.27 6.84
C THR A 47 -6.11 10.39 7.26
N ASN A 48 -5.66 11.31 8.12
CA ASN A 48 -6.45 12.37 8.76
C ASN A 48 -7.73 11.88 9.49
N LEU A 49 -7.83 10.59 9.79
CA LEU A 49 -8.96 10.00 10.52
C LEU A 49 -8.97 10.44 11.99
N SER A 50 -10.18 10.62 12.53
CA SER A 50 -10.42 11.00 13.93
C SER A 50 -11.79 10.48 14.40
N SER A 51 -12.09 10.63 15.69
CA SER A 51 -13.41 10.31 16.25
C SER A 51 -14.56 11.15 15.68
N SER A 52 -14.24 12.28 15.05
CA SER A 52 -15.21 13.18 14.40
C SER A 52 -15.32 12.96 12.88
N THR A 53 -14.61 11.98 12.32
CA THR A 53 -14.68 11.67 10.88
C THR A 53 -16.10 11.23 10.53
N SER A 54 -16.68 11.85 9.49
CA SER A 54 -18.02 11.49 9.02
C SER A 54 -18.03 10.08 8.40
N ALA A 55 -19.20 9.42 8.34
CA ALA A 55 -19.32 8.11 7.68
C ALA A 55 -18.91 8.18 6.20
N ILE A 56 -19.22 9.27 5.52
CA ILE A 56 -18.83 9.48 4.10
C ILE A 56 -17.30 9.58 3.98
N ASP A 57 -16.65 10.39 4.81
CA ASP A 57 -15.19 10.56 4.77
C ASP A 57 -14.48 9.27 5.18
N LEU A 58 -15.05 8.51 6.13
CA LEU A 58 -14.54 7.20 6.51
C LEU A 58 -14.61 6.21 5.34
N ALA A 59 -15.74 6.16 4.64
CA ALA A 59 -15.93 5.31 3.48
C ALA A 59 -14.91 5.65 2.37
N TRP A 60 -14.73 6.92 2.03
CA TRP A 60 -13.75 7.36 1.05
C TRP A 60 -12.30 7.10 1.50
N SER A 61 -11.99 7.36 2.77
CA SER A 61 -10.65 7.09 3.32
C SER A 61 -10.29 5.60 3.28
N SER A 62 -11.29 4.71 3.44
CA SER A 62 -11.07 3.26 3.42
C SER A 62 -10.58 2.72 2.08
N VAL A 63 -10.84 3.45 1.01
CA VAL A 63 -10.39 3.11 -0.36
C VAL A 63 -9.25 4.00 -0.86
N GLY A 64 -8.65 4.79 0.04
CA GLY A 64 -7.49 5.62 -0.27
C GLY A 64 -7.81 6.94 -0.96
N GLN A 65 -9.03 7.46 -0.75
CA GLN A 65 -9.50 8.74 -1.24
C GLN A 65 -9.65 9.77 -0.10
N ALA A 66 -10.38 10.83 -0.31
CA ALA A 66 -10.51 11.95 0.63
C ALA A 66 -9.14 12.51 1.02
N ASP A 67 -8.88 12.65 2.32
CA ASP A 67 -7.63 13.22 2.87
C ASP A 67 -6.49 12.21 3.03
N VAL A 68 -6.59 11.01 2.43
CA VAL A 68 -5.52 10.02 2.49
C VAL A 68 -4.37 10.41 1.58
N MET A 69 -3.20 10.58 2.17
CA MET A 69 -1.96 10.90 1.46
C MET A 69 -0.97 9.75 1.60
N ALA A 70 -0.53 9.18 0.50
CA ALA A 70 0.43 8.09 0.47
C ALA A 70 1.77 8.53 -0.12
N ASN A 71 2.86 8.23 0.60
CA ASN A 71 4.21 8.42 0.10
C ASN A 71 4.65 7.12 -0.61
N PRO A 72 5.12 7.17 -1.88
CA PRO A 72 5.54 5.96 -2.61
C PRO A 72 6.59 5.14 -1.89
N TYR A 73 7.54 5.80 -1.23
CA TYR A 73 8.56 5.11 -0.45
C TYR A 73 7.97 4.31 0.72
N HIS A 74 7.02 4.90 1.47
CA HIS A 74 6.31 4.19 2.53
C HIS A 74 5.53 2.99 1.97
N MET A 75 4.87 3.15 0.82
CA MET A 75 4.16 2.05 0.17
C MET A 75 5.10 0.92 -0.25
N ALA A 76 6.29 1.23 -0.77
CA ALA A 76 7.30 0.21 -1.09
C ALA A 76 7.81 -0.52 0.17
N LEU A 77 8.03 0.20 1.28
CA LEU A 77 8.37 -0.43 2.56
C LEU A 77 7.27 -1.37 3.07
N LEU A 78 6.01 -0.96 2.94
CA LEU A 78 4.88 -1.78 3.34
C LEU A 78 4.78 -3.05 2.49
N MET A 79 5.02 -2.95 1.18
CA MET A 79 5.09 -4.11 0.28
C MET A 79 6.24 -5.05 0.66
N GLY A 80 7.41 -4.51 0.98
CA GLY A 80 8.55 -5.28 1.50
C GLY A 80 8.23 -5.99 2.82
N ALA A 81 7.50 -5.34 3.71
CA ALA A 81 7.05 -5.95 4.96
C ALA A 81 6.07 -7.10 4.72
N ILE A 82 5.09 -6.94 3.82
CA ILE A 82 4.15 -8.01 3.46
C ILE A 82 4.90 -9.19 2.85
N ALA A 83 5.83 -8.96 1.93
CA ALA A 83 6.66 -9.98 1.30
C ALA A 83 7.49 -10.76 2.33
N ASN A 84 7.94 -10.10 3.40
CA ASN A 84 8.85 -10.65 4.42
C ASN A 84 8.14 -10.92 5.77
N GLY A 85 6.90 -11.39 5.74
CA GLY A 85 6.18 -11.86 6.92
C GLY A 85 5.82 -10.78 7.95
N GLY A 86 5.65 -9.54 7.53
CA GLY A 86 5.16 -8.41 8.33
C GLY A 86 6.24 -7.41 8.74
N SER A 87 7.51 -7.69 8.47
CA SER A 87 8.63 -6.80 8.84
C SER A 87 9.54 -6.50 7.65
N THR A 88 10.11 -5.32 7.63
CA THR A 88 11.09 -4.89 6.62
C THR A 88 12.34 -4.32 7.30
N PRO A 89 13.55 -4.55 6.75
CA PRO A 89 14.74 -3.90 7.28
C PRO A 89 14.66 -2.38 7.10
N GLU A 90 15.33 -1.66 7.99
CA GLU A 90 15.56 -0.23 7.81
C GLU A 90 16.36 -0.01 6.52
N PRO A 91 15.87 0.80 5.60
CA PRO A 91 16.54 0.99 4.32
C PRO A 91 17.83 1.81 4.44
N TYR A 92 18.70 1.62 3.48
CA TYR A 92 19.95 2.36 3.35
C TYR A 92 20.31 2.55 1.87
N LEU A 93 21.01 3.63 1.53
CA LEU A 93 21.41 3.93 0.16
C LEU A 93 22.82 3.46 -0.17
N THR A 94 23.73 3.49 0.80
CA THR A 94 25.16 3.25 0.53
C THR A 94 25.79 2.36 1.59
N GLY A 95 26.38 1.24 1.17
CA GLY A 95 27.43 0.47 1.87
C GLY A 95 27.13 -0.03 3.29
N GLY A 96 25.98 0.26 3.83
CA GLY A 96 25.59 -0.13 5.17
C GLY A 96 24.84 -1.46 5.19
N LYS A 97 24.79 -2.09 6.38
CA LYS A 97 23.81 -3.13 6.68
C LYS A 97 22.78 -2.52 7.61
N SER A 98 21.51 -2.66 7.30
CA SER A 98 20.45 -2.31 8.23
C SER A 98 20.64 -3.08 9.54
N ARG A 99 20.51 -2.38 10.66
CA ARG A 99 20.65 -2.95 12.01
C ARG A 99 19.30 -3.06 12.72
N THR A 100 18.31 -2.34 12.25
CA THR A 100 16.96 -2.30 12.78
C THR A 100 15.97 -2.81 11.74
N SER A 101 14.80 -3.19 12.18
CA SER A 101 13.69 -3.53 11.30
C SER A 101 12.42 -2.83 11.76
N TYR A 102 11.57 -2.50 10.80
CA TYR A 102 10.21 -2.02 11.06
C TYR A 102 9.26 -3.20 10.99
N THR A 103 8.51 -3.46 12.05
CA THR A 103 7.36 -4.36 12.01
C THR A 103 6.13 -3.52 11.70
N LEU A 104 5.53 -3.73 10.54
CA LEU A 104 4.40 -2.94 10.03
C LEU A 104 3.08 -3.71 10.10
N THR A 105 3.13 -5.04 10.21
CA THR A 105 1.95 -5.88 10.46
C THR A 105 2.39 -7.21 11.08
N ASP A 106 1.44 -8.03 11.53
CA ASP A 106 1.73 -9.38 12.00
C ASP A 106 1.90 -10.38 10.83
N SER A 107 2.53 -11.51 11.09
CA SER A 107 2.87 -12.48 10.06
C SER A 107 1.63 -13.16 9.44
N SER A 108 0.56 -13.34 10.18
CA SER A 108 -0.67 -13.95 9.67
C SER A 108 -1.41 -13.01 8.73
N THR A 109 -1.46 -11.73 9.06
CA THR A 109 -2.00 -10.68 8.19
C THR A 109 -1.14 -10.53 6.94
N ALA A 110 0.19 -10.51 7.06
CA ALA A 110 1.11 -10.47 5.92
C ALA A 110 0.89 -11.65 4.97
N ALA A 111 0.80 -12.88 5.48
CA ALA A 111 0.53 -14.05 4.66
C ALA A 111 -0.82 -14.00 3.93
N SER A 112 -1.85 -13.49 4.60
CA SER A 112 -3.18 -13.30 4.00
C SER A 112 -3.14 -12.26 2.87
N LEU A 113 -2.50 -11.12 3.10
CA LEU A 113 -2.33 -10.06 2.09
C LEU A 113 -1.49 -10.55 0.91
N HIS A 114 -0.40 -11.27 1.16
CA HIS A 114 0.43 -11.91 0.13
C HIS A 114 -0.43 -12.77 -0.80
N SER A 115 -1.19 -13.71 -0.24
CA SER A 115 -2.05 -14.60 -1.02
C SER A 115 -3.11 -13.84 -1.82
N MET A 116 -3.73 -12.81 -1.23
CA MET A 116 -4.71 -11.97 -1.92
C MET A 116 -4.10 -11.15 -3.04
N MET A 117 -2.89 -10.60 -2.85
CA MET A 117 -2.19 -9.83 -3.88
C MET A 117 -1.69 -10.71 -5.01
N ARG A 118 -1.24 -11.94 -4.72
CA ARG A 118 -0.93 -12.93 -5.77
C ARG A 118 -2.15 -13.30 -6.58
N ASN A 119 -3.26 -13.55 -5.91
CA ASN A 119 -4.55 -13.82 -6.57
C ASN A 119 -4.99 -12.66 -7.50
N ASN A 120 -4.70 -11.40 -7.15
CA ASN A 120 -5.01 -10.26 -8.03
C ASN A 120 -4.30 -10.39 -9.37
N VAL A 121 -3.00 -10.71 -9.35
CA VAL A 121 -2.20 -10.83 -10.57
C VAL A 121 -2.66 -12.01 -11.42
N VAL A 122 -2.82 -13.18 -10.80
CA VAL A 122 -3.17 -14.41 -11.53
C VAL A 122 -4.57 -14.36 -12.13
N ASN A 123 -5.56 -13.90 -11.36
CA ASN A 123 -6.97 -14.06 -11.73
C ASN A 123 -7.67 -12.77 -12.20
N TYR A 124 -7.06 -11.59 -12.01
CA TYR A 124 -7.72 -10.32 -12.35
C TYR A 124 -6.91 -9.42 -13.27
N TYR A 125 -5.57 -9.33 -13.09
CA TYR A 125 -4.76 -8.45 -13.95
C TYR A 125 -4.26 -9.17 -15.19
N GLY A 126 -3.96 -10.45 -15.06
CA GLY A 126 -3.32 -11.27 -16.09
C GLY A 126 -1.80 -11.32 -15.91
N GLU A 127 -1.32 -12.49 -15.54
CA GLU A 127 0.10 -12.73 -15.27
C GLU A 127 0.99 -12.47 -16.50
N TYR A 128 0.42 -12.62 -17.70
CA TYR A 128 1.10 -12.35 -18.99
C TYR A 128 1.53 -10.89 -19.17
N LEU A 129 0.95 -9.94 -18.40
CA LEU A 129 1.34 -8.53 -18.42
C LEU A 129 2.68 -8.27 -17.74
N PHE A 130 3.19 -9.21 -16.96
CA PHE A 130 4.39 -9.07 -16.15
C PHE A 130 5.57 -9.93 -16.62
N ASP A 131 5.52 -10.42 -17.85
CA ASP A 131 6.60 -11.03 -18.63
C ASP A 131 7.54 -11.96 -17.84
N GLY A 132 6.96 -12.97 -17.19
CA GLY A 132 7.71 -14.02 -16.49
C GLY A 132 8.08 -13.72 -15.05
N TYR A 133 7.67 -12.58 -14.51
CA TYR A 133 7.83 -12.28 -13.08
C TYR A 133 6.60 -12.75 -12.29
N SER A 134 6.83 -13.54 -11.24
CA SER A 134 5.78 -13.90 -10.27
C SER A 134 5.52 -12.74 -9.33
N LEU A 135 4.61 -11.84 -9.71
CA LEU A 135 4.28 -10.66 -8.92
C LEU A 135 3.07 -10.86 -8.02
N CYS A 136 3.11 -10.21 -6.87
CA CYS A 136 1.99 -9.91 -6.00
C CYS A 136 1.73 -8.41 -6.07
N ALA A 137 0.54 -7.98 -6.48
CA ALA A 137 0.30 -6.56 -6.74
C ALA A 137 -1.12 -6.09 -6.40
N LYS A 138 -1.24 -4.77 -6.19
CA LYS A 138 -2.50 -4.05 -6.12
C LYS A 138 -2.39 -2.73 -6.88
N THR A 139 -3.34 -2.51 -7.78
CA THR A 139 -3.49 -1.23 -8.50
C THR A 139 -4.35 -0.25 -7.72
N GLY A 140 -4.17 1.03 -7.97
CA GLY A 140 -4.99 2.11 -7.45
C GLY A 140 -5.22 3.19 -8.51
N THR A 141 -6.34 3.84 -8.43
CA THR A 141 -6.68 5.01 -9.26
C THR A 141 -7.28 6.05 -8.32
N ALA A 142 -6.50 7.05 -7.96
CA ALA A 142 -6.92 8.10 -7.05
C ALA A 142 -7.44 9.29 -7.84
N GLU A 143 -8.75 9.50 -7.79
CA GLU A 143 -9.43 10.59 -8.48
C GLU A 143 -9.01 11.94 -7.90
N LEU A 144 -8.90 12.94 -8.75
CA LEU A 144 -8.59 14.32 -8.42
C LEU A 144 -9.66 15.23 -9.03
N ASP A 145 -10.01 16.29 -8.31
CA ASP A 145 -10.94 17.29 -8.83
C ASP A 145 -10.34 18.00 -10.06
N ASP A 146 -11.10 18.03 -11.15
CA ASP A 146 -10.75 18.71 -12.42
C ASP A 146 -9.43 18.25 -13.08
N LYS A 147 -8.89 17.07 -12.74
CA LYS A 147 -7.67 16.52 -13.32
C LYS A 147 -7.79 15.01 -13.61
N ASN A 148 -6.86 14.50 -14.41
CA ASN A 148 -6.69 13.07 -14.55
C ASN A 148 -6.23 12.45 -13.20
N PRO A 149 -6.61 11.20 -12.91
CA PRO A 149 -6.30 10.56 -11.63
C PRO A 149 -4.80 10.30 -11.46
N ASN A 150 -4.36 10.19 -10.22
CA ASN A 150 -3.07 9.58 -9.91
C ASN A 150 -3.21 8.06 -9.95
N CYS A 151 -2.42 7.42 -10.80
CA CYS A 151 -2.45 5.98 -11.02
C CYS A 151 -1.33 5.31 -10.26
N TRP A 152 -1.66 4.21 -9.57
CA TRP A 152 -0.76 3.49 -8.70
C TRP A 152 -0.69 2.01 -9.04
N ILE A 153 0.50 1.44 -8.90
CA ILE A 153 0.69 0.02 -8.68
C ILE A 153 1.72 -0.19 -7.57
N VAL A 154 1.40 -1.05 -6.62
CA VAL A 154 2.29 -1.44 -5.53
C VAL A 154 2.37 -2.95 -5.46
N GLY A 155 3.53 -3.47 -5.09
CA GLY A 155 3.68 -4.91 -5.05
C GLY A 155 5.09 -5.39 -4.73
N PHE A 156 5.30 -6.68 -4.91
CA PHE A 156 6.59 -7.33 -4.75
C PHE A 156 6.67 -8.59 -5.62
N SER A 157 7.90 -9.04 -5.87
CA SER A 157 8.18 -10.30 -6.57
C SER A 157 8.30 -11.45 -5.58
N GLU A 158 7.74 -12.61 -5.94
CA GLU A 158 7.98 -13.88 -5.25
C GLU A 158 9.24 -14.59 -5.74
N ASP A 159 9.84 -14.11 -6.82
CA ASP A 159 11.03 -14.71 -7.40
C ASP A 159 12.27 -14.38 -6.57
N GLU A 160 12.94 -15.42 -6.02
CA GLU A 160 14.15 -15.26 -5.22
C GLU A 160 15.31 -14.63 -6.01
N SER A 161 15.32 -14.74 -7.34
CA SER A 161 16.32 -14.10 -8.19
C SER A 161 16.10 -12.60 -8.38
N THR A 162 14.88 -12.12 -8.14
CA THR A 162 14.46 -10.72 -8.27
C THR A 162 13.61 -10.27 -7.07
N PRO A 163 14.15 -10.26 -5.84
CA PRO A 163 13.37 -10.03 -4.62
C PRO A 163 13.13 -8.53 -4.40
N TYR A 164 12.34 -7.91 -5.28
CA TYR A 164 12.03 -6.48 -5.22
C TYR A 164 10.64 -6.23 -4.66
N ALA A 165 10.52 -5.21 -3.80
CA ALA A 165 9.27 -4.55 -3.47
C ALA A 165 9.24 -3.18 -4.18
N PHE A 166 8.08 -2.78 -4.68
CA PHE A 166 7.94 -1.58 -5.48
C PHE A 166 6.66 -0.81 -5.19
N ALA A 167 6.72 0.49 -5.47
CA ALA A 167 5.56 1.36 -5.56
C ALA A 167 5.79 2.35 -6.71
N VAL A 168 4.89 2.35 -7.67
CA VAL A 168 4.90 3.25 -8.82
C VAL A 168 3.68 4.14 -8.75
N CYS A 169 3.87 5.44 -8.94
CA CYS A 169 2.80 6.42 -9.04
C CYS A 169 3.00 7.26 -10.29
N VAL A 170 2.03 7.25 -11.16
CA VAL A 170 1.98 8.12 -12.35
C VAL A 170 0.95 9.20 -12.08
N GLN A 171 1.41 10.44 -11.95
CA GLN A 171 0.54 11.59 -11.76
C GLN A 171 -0.23 11.89 -13.06
N GLU A 172 -1.51 12.22 -12.90
CA GLU A 172 -2.39 12.54 -14.04
C GLU A 172 -2.40 11.44 -15.13
N GLY A 173 -2.33 10.18 -14.72
CA GLY A 173 -2.41 9.01 -15.60
C GLY A 173 -3.84 8.72 -16.08
N THR A 174 -4.06 7.51 -16.61
CA THR A 174 -5.38 7.09 -17.11
C THR A 174 -6.00 5.99 -16.27
N SER A 175 -5.22 4.99 -15.86
CA SER A 175 -5.67 3.84 -15.07
C SER A 175 -4.49 3.19 -14.37
N GLY A 176 -4.67 2.76 -13.13
CA GLY A 176 -3.65 2.05 -12.36
C GLY A 176 -3.19 0.71 -12.97
N LEU A 177 -3.92 0.15 -13.92
CA LEU A 177 -3.49 -1.06 -14.64
C LEU A 177 -2.44 -0.75 -15.73
N TYR A 178 -2.40 0.49 -16.20
CA TYR A 178 -1.47 0.97 -17.24
C TYR A 178 -0.41 1.93 -16.67
N THR A 179 -0.08 1.76 -15.39
CA THR A 179 0.93 2.55 -14.67
C THR A 179 2.35 2.09 -14.97
#